data_424d40378e0f21c9e205fe77205d0de9
#
_entry.id   424d40378e0f21c9e205fe77205d0de9
#
_cell.length_a   1.000
_cell.length_b   1.000
_cell.length_c   1.000
_cell.angle_alpha   90.00
_cell.angle_beta   90.00
_cell.angle_gamma   90.00
#
_symmetry.space_group_name_H-M   'P 1'
#
loop_
_entity.id
_entity.type
_entity.pdbx_description
1 polymer ?
#
loop_
_entity_poly.entity_id
_entity_poly.type
_entity_poly.pdbx_seq_one_letter_code
_entity_poly.pdbx_strand_id
1 'polypeptide(L)'
;MIADEVARELREAGLRWNPKPGDAFAINRSELSGERFTVSEMTIEPHEFDTGTILGFNGTTEWALDSLAVEDALWIPREDQLRELLGGAFRHLAKTPDGYRVSIQLGGEERMFEHEDASTAYARALLSLIGASVA
;
A
#
# COMPACT_ATOMS: atom_id res chain seq x y z
N MET A 1 -2.81 10.06 2.17
CA MET A 1 -2.27 8.80 1.62
C MET A 1 -0.75 8.86 1.52
N ILE A 2 -0.11 7.72 1.58
CA ILE A 2 1.34 7.67 1.44
C ILE A 2 1.78 8.07 0.02
N ALA A 3 3.00 8.60 -0.07
CA ALA A 3 3.61 8.93 -1.36
C ALA A 3 4.00 7.67 -2.12
N ASP A 4 4.14 7.78 -3.43
CA ASP A 4 4.56 6.66 -4.30
C ASP A 4 5.88 6.06 -3.84
N GLU A 5 6.80 6.88 -3.40
CA GLU A 5 8.12 6.41 -2.93
C GLU A 5 8.00 5.49 -1.72
N VAL A 6 7.13 5.83 -0.79
CA VAL A 6 6.89 5.02 0.40
C VAL A 6 6.22 3.70 0.01
N ALA A 7 5.26 3.75 -0.91
CA ALA A 7 4.61 2.55 -1.41
C ALA A 7 5.59 1.63 -2.12
N ARG A 8 6.53 2.18 -2.88
CA ARG A 8 7.60 1.39 -3.52
C ARG A 8 8.52 0.73 -2.49
N GLU A 9 8.87 1.44 -1.43
CA GLU A 9 9.67 0.88 -0.34
C GLU A 9 8.97 -0.32 0.30
N LEU A 10 7.66 -0.22 0.53
CA LEU A 10 6.87 -1.32 1.07
C LEU A 10 6.88 -2.52 0.12
N ARG A 11 6.69 -2.27 -1.16
CA ARG A 11 6.72 -3.32 -2.19
C ARG A 11 8.08 -4.00 -2.25
N GLU A 12 9.15 -3.23 -2.26
CA GLU A 12 10.52 -3.76 -2.28
C GLU A 12 10.85 -4.53 -1.01
N ALA A 13 10.26 -4.16 0.12
CA ALA A 13 10.43 -4.88 1.37
C ALA A 13 9.66 -6.21 1.40
N GLY A 14 8.78 -6.45 0.41
CA GLY A 14 8.06 -7.71 0.29
C GLY A 14 6.55 -7.64 0.49
N LEU A 15 6.00 -6.44 0.69
CA LEU A 15 4.56 -6.29 0.80
C LEU A 15 3.89 -6.64 -0.54
N ARG A 16 2.96 -7.59 -0.49
CA ARG A 16 2.24 -8.04 -1.68
C ARG A 16 0.83 -7.52 -1.69
N TRP A 17 0.33 -7.23 -2.87
CA TRP A 17 -1.02 -6.74 -3.07
C TRP A 17 -1.92 -7.82 -3.65
N ASN A 18 -3.05 -8.06 -2.96
CA ASN A 18 -4.17 -8.83 -3.46
C ASN A 18 -5.29 -7.84 -3.73
N PRO A 19 -5.50 -7.45 -4.99
CA PRO A 19 -6.48 -6.40 -5.31
C PRO A 19 -7.88 -6.73 -4.82
N LYS A 20 -8.51 -5.74 -4.17
CA LYS A 20 -9.89 -5.84 -3.69
C LYS A 20 -10.61 -4.53 -3.99
N PRO A 21 -11.94 -4.56 -4.13
CA PRO A 21 -12.70 -3.33 -4.32
C PRO A 21 -12.40 -2.32 -3.22
N GLY A 22 -12.19 -1.08 -3.61
CA GLY A 22 -11.85 0.02 -2.70
C GLY A 22 -10.37 0.25 -2.52
N ASP A 23 -9.52 -0.65 -2.98
CA ASP A 23 -8.07 -0.46 -2.89
C ASP A 23 -7.62 0.63 -3.84
N ALA A 24 -6.66 1.44 -3.38
CA ALA A 24 -6.05 2.49 -4.18
C ALA A 24 -4.72 2.00 -4.75
N PHE A 25 -4.42 2.41 -5.95
CA PHE A 25 -3.16 2.09 -6.59
C PHE A 25 -2.71 3.20 -7.53
N ALA A 26 -1.44 3.19 -7.87
CA ALA A 26 -0.84 4.04 -8.89
C ALA A 26 -0.33 3.16 -10.01
N ILE A 27 -0.27 3.70 -11.21
CA ILE A 27 0.30 2.99 -12.35
C ILE A 27 1.73 3.48 -12.51
N ASN A 28 2.67 2.53 -12.52
CA ASN A 28 4.09 2.84 -12.59
C ASN A 28 4.54 3.10 -14.02
N ARG A 29 3.99 4.16 -14.60
CA ARG A 29 4.32 4.65 -15.94
C ARG A 29 4.48 6.17 -15.88
N SER A 30 5.44 6.71 -16.60
CA SER A 30 5.76 8.13 -16.52
C SER A 30 4.60 9.05 -16.85
N GLU A 31 3.78 8.70 -17.83
CA GLU A 31 2.63 9.51 -18.24
C GLU A 31 1.49 9.51 -17.21
N LEU A 32 1.48 8.54 -16.29
CA LEU A 32 0.44 8.39 -15.26
C LEU A 32 1.00 8.60 -13.86
N SER A 33 2.21 9.13 -13.77
CA SER A 33 2.87 9.37 -12.49
C SER A 33 2.07 10.35 -11.64
N GLY A 34 1.89 9.99 -10.38
CA GLY A 34 1.16 10.84 -9.42
C GLY A 34 -0.35 10.65 -9.39
N GLU A 35 -0.91 9.98 -10.37
CA GLU A 35 -2.34 9.72 -10.37
C GLU A 35 -2.70 8.52 -9.48
N ARG A 36 -3.91 8.55 -8.92
CA ARG A 36 -4.43 7.49 -8.08
C ARG A 36 -5.67 6.89 -8.70
N PHE A 37 -5.75 5.59 -8.65
CA PHE A 37 -6.87 4.82 -9.17
C PHE A 37 -7.45 3.97 -8.06
N THR A 38 -8.72 3.63 -8.16
CA THR A 38 -9.40 2.80 -7.17
C THR A 38 -9.98 1.57 -7.85
N VAL A 39 -9.76 0.42 -7.25
CA VAL A 39 -10.38 -0.83 -7.70
C VAL A 39 -11.87 -0.76 -7.41
N SER A 40 -12.69 -1.08 -8.40
CA SER A 40 -14.13 -1.19 -8.21
C SER A 40 -14.59 -2.62 -8.54
N GLU A 41 -15.76 -2.99 -8.02
CA GLU A 41 -16.31 -4.34 -8.26
C GLU A 41 -16.56 -4.63 -9.72
N MET A 42 -16.78 -3.59 -10.52
CA MET A 42 -17.20 -3.77 -11.91
C MET A 42 -16.11 -3.46 -12.93
N THR A 43 -14.97 -2.96 -12.52
CA THR A 43 -13.99 -2.45 -13.47
C THR A 43 -12.67 -3.17 -13.49
N ILE A 44 -12.26 -3.80 -12.40
CA ILE A 44 -10.94 -4.45 -12.35
C ILE A 44 -11.05 -5.83 -11.77
N GLU A 45 -10.55 -6.82 -12.52
CA GLU A 45 -10.49 -8.21 -12.08
C GLU A 45 -9.05 -8.71 -12.25
N PRO A 46 -8.49 -9.40 -11.25
CA PRO A 46 -7.19 -10.04 -11.41
C PRO A 46 -7.35 -11.31 -12.27
N HIS A 47 -6.46 -11.46 -13.23
CA HIS A 47 -6.38 -12.66 -14.07
C HIS A 47 -4.98 -13.24 -13.96
N GLU A 48 -4.87 -14.49 -13.59
CA GLU A 48 -3.58 -15.16 -13.46
C GLU A 48 -3.25 -15.93 -14.74
N PHE A 49 -2.04 -15.72 -15.22
CA PHE A 49 -1.51 -16.37 -16.42
C PHE A 49 -0.12 -16.92 -16.10
N ASP A 50 0.40 -17.76 -16.97
CA ASP A 50 1.76 -18.32 -16.84
C ASP A 50 2.82 -17.21 -16.78
N THR A 51 2.53 -16.05 -17.36
CA THR A 51 3.44 -14.91 -17.41
C THR A 51 3.23 -13.92 -16.26
N GLY A 52 2.30 -14.18 -15.35
CA GLY A 52 2.01 -13.30 -14.23
C GLY A 52 0.54 -13.00 -14.07
N THR A 53 0.23 -12.15 -13.10
CA THR A 53 -1.13 -11.71 -12.82
C THR A 53 -1.41 -10.40 -13.56
N ILE A 54 -2.54 -10.33 -14.23
CA ILE A 54 -2.96 -9.15 -14.97
C ILE A 54 -4.29 -8.66 -14.39
N LEU A 55 -4.41 -7.33 -14.24
CA LEU A 55 -5.66 -6.69 -13.85
C LEU A 55 -6.47 -6.39 -15.11
N GLY A 56 -7.62 -7.03 -15.25
CA GLY A 56 -8.54 -6.76 -16.33
C GLY A 56 -9.53 -5.67 -15.95
N PHE A 57 -9.76 -4.74 -16.87
CA PHE A 57 -10.73 -3.68 -16.69
C PHE A 57 -12.00 -4.06 -17.41
N ASN A 58 -13.06 -4.35 -16.65
CA ASN A 58 -14.37 -4.69 -17.19
C ASN A 58 -15.17 -3.43 -17.46
N GLY A 59 -15.76 -3.37 -18.64
CA GLY A 59 -16.73 -2.33 -18.95
C GLY A 59 -16.28 -1.36 -20.00
N THR A 60 -17.02 -0.32 -20.09
CA THR A 60 -16.93 0.68 -21.14
C THR A 60 -15.58 1.36 -21.11
N THR A 61 -14.63 0.79 -21.75
CA THR A 61 -13.36 1.45 -21.71
C THR A 61 -13.03 2.11 -23.01
N GLU A 62 -13.18 3.38 -22.98
CA GLU A 62 -12.48 4.27 -23.85
C GLU A 62 -11.05 4.45 -23.35
N TRP A 63 -10.64 3.64 -22.37
CA TRP A 63 -9.32 3.69 -21.79
C TRP A 63 -8.34 2.96 -22.69
N ALA A 64 -7.18 3.55 -22.88
CA ALA A 64 -6.11 2.95 -23.66
C ALA A 64 -5.52 1.68 -23.03
N LEU A 65 -5.99 1.33 -21.82
CA LEU A 65 -5.51 0.20 -21.06
C LEU A 65 -6.68 -0.72 -20.71
N ASP A 66 -6.84 -1.82 -21.45
CA ASP A 66 -7.84 -2.83 -21.15
C ASP A 66 -7.37 -3.76 -20.04
N SER A 67 -6.08 -3.82 -19.81
CA SER A 67 -5.50 -4.65 -18.76
C SER A 67 -4.16 -4.06 -18.31
N LEU A 68 -3.76 -4.41 -17.11
CA LEU A 68 -2.53 -3.93 -16.49
C LEU A 68 -1.88 -5.08 -15.71
N ALA A 69 -0.59 -5.31 -15.93
CA ALA A 69 0.14 -6.27 -15.12
C ALA A 69 0.19 -5.78 -13.68
N VAL A 70 -0.01 -6.69 -12.72
CA VAL A 70 0.01 -6.31 -11.29
C VAL A 70 1.33 -5.65 -10.91
N GLU A 71 2.43 -6.08 -11.51
CA GLU A 71 3.75 -5.49 -11.24
C GLU A 71 3.90 -4.05 -11.73
N ASP A 72 3.03 -3.62 -12.67
CA ASP A 72 3.00 -2.22 -13.11
C ASP A 72 2.03 -1.38 -12.28
N ALA A 73 1.24 -2.02 -11.43
CA ALA A 73 0.37 -1.36 -10.49
C ALA A 73 1.04 -1.30 -9.13
N LEU A 74 1.10 -0.11 -8.57
CA LEU A 74 1.70 0.11 -7.26
C LEU A 74 0.58 0.31 -6.26
N TRP A 75 0.41 -0.66 -5.34
CA TRP A 75 -0.59 -0.54 -4.29
C TRP A 75 -0.27 0.63 -3.38
N ILE A 76 -1.27 1.47 -3.13
CA ILE A 76 -1.17 2.56 -2.16
C ILE A 76 -2.06 2.18 -0.97
N PRO A 77 -1.53 1.47 0.03
CA PRO A 77 -2.34 1.06 1.17
C PRO A 77 -2.92 2.27 1.91
N ARG A 78 -4.18 2.17 2.29
CA ARG A 78 -4.83 3.20 3.11
C ARG A 78 -4.36 3.08 4.55
N GLU A 79 -4.60 4.12 5.33
CA GLU A 79 -4.27 4.15 6.75
C GLU A 79 -4.83 2.94 7.50
N ASP A 80 -6.10 2.61 7.27
CA ASP A 80 -6.75 1.48 7.91
C ASP A 80 -6.10 0.15 7.51
N GLN A 81 -5.70 0.00 6.25
CA GLN A 81 -5.03 -1.21 5.78
C GLN A 81 -3.63 -1.35 6.39
N LEU A 82 -2.90 -0.25 6.49
CA LEU A 82 -1.58 -0.25 7.12
C LEU A 82 -1.68 -0.67 8.58
N ARG A 83 -2.68 -0.17 9.30
CA ARG A 83 -2.93 -0.56 10.68
C ARG A 83 -3.25 -2.05 10.80
N GLU A 84 -4.09 -2.57 9.91
CA GLU A 84 -4.39 -4.01 9.88
C GLU A 84 -3.16 -4.85 9.61
N LEU A 85 -2.29 -4.40 8.70
CA LEU A 85 -1.07 -5.11 8.38
C LEU A 85 -0.10 -5.16 9.55
N LEU A 86 -0.09 -4.16 10.42
CA LEU A 86 0.69 -4.18 11.66
C LEU A 86 0.18 -5.24 12.62
N GLY A 87 -1.13 -5.52 12.56
CA GLY A 87 -1.73 -6.58 13.38
C GLY A 87 -1.46 -6.44 14.86
N GLY A 88 -1.02 -7.53 15.50
CA GLY A 88 -0.75 -7.56 16.93
C GLY A 88 0.40 -6.68 17.39
N ALA A 89 1.24 -6.22 16.48
CA ALA A 89 2.33 -5.31 16.84
C ALA A 89 1.84 -3.89 17.11
N PHE A 90 0.73 -3.50 16.51
CA PHE A 90 0.18 -2.14 16.69
C PHE A 90 -0.27 -1.92 18.14
N ARG A 91 0.08 -0.77 18.70
CA ARG A 91 -0.33 -0.37 20.05
C ARG A 91 -1.26 0.83 20.03
N HIS A 92 -0.81 1.95 19.50
CA HIS A 92 -1.67 3.12 19.43
C HIS A 92 -1.18 4.15 18.42
N LEU A 93 -2.10 5.01 18.04
CA LEU A 93 -1.84 6.22 17.26
C LEU A 93 -2.09 7.41 18.17
N ALA A 94 -1.14 8.30 18.27
CA ALA A 94 -1.25 9.51 19.07
C ALA A 94 -1.03 10.75 18.23
N LYS A 95 -1.72 11.82 18.56
CA LYS A 95 -1.48 13.10 17.94
C LYS A 95 -0.32 13.79 18.64
N THR A 96 0.57 14.40 17.85
CA THR A 96 1.70 15.18 18.35
C THR A 96 1.52 16.65 17.91
N PRO A 97 2.31 17.59 18.44
CA PRO A 97 2.24 18.98 17.99
C PRO A 97 2.45 19.15 16.49
N ASP A 98 3.29 18.31 15.88
CA ASP A 98 3.66 18.42 14.47
C ASP A 98 2.99 17.38 13.57
N GLY A 99 2.17 16.49 14.13
CA GLY A 99 1.54 15.45 13.33
C GLY A 99 1.03 14.27 14.15
N TYR A 100 1.57 13.10 13.86
CA TYR A 100 1.08 11.85 14.46
C TYR A 100 2.25 10.94 14.85
N ARG A 101 2.00 10.10 15.84
CA ARG A 101 2.94 9.08 16.31
C ARG A 101 2.26 7.73 16.31
N VAL A 102 2.86 6.77 15.63
CA VAL A 102 2.43 5.37 15.67
C VAL A 102 3.38 4.60 16.57
N SER A 103 2.83 3.88 17.55
CA SER A 103 3.60 3.03 18.45
C SER A 103 3.33 1.57 18.14
N ILE A 104 4.40 0.79 18.06
CA ILE A 104 4.33 -0.66 17.87
C ILE A 104 5.19 -1.35 18.93
N GLN A 105 4.87 -2.61 19.17
CA GLN A 105 5.65 -3.49 20.04
C GLN A 105 6.37 -4.51 19.15
N LEU A 106 7.68 -4.56 19.22
CA LEU A 106 8.47 -5.43 18.39
C LEU A 106 9.60 -6.05 19.21
N GLY A 107 9.58 -7.39 19.35
CA GLY A 107 10.61 -8.09 20.07
C GLY A 107 10.76 -7.67 21.52
N GLY A 108 9.68 -7.30 22.19
CA GLY A 108 9.72 -6.84 23.56
C GLY A 108 10.05 -5.36 23.74
N GLU A 109 10.29 -4.66 22.63
CA GLU A 109 10.59 -3.23 22.64
C GLU A 109 9.47 -2.44 22.01
N GLU A 110 9.17 -1.28 22.59
CA GLU A 110 8.25 -0.33 21.98
C GLU A 110 9.04 0.54 21.00
N ARG A 111 8.54 0.68 19.78
CA ARG A 111 9.10 1.57 18.77
C ARG A 111 8.06 2.57 18.35
N MET A 112 8.50 3.80 18.12
CA MET A 112 7.63 4.90 17.74
C MET A 112 8.08 5.52 16.43
N PHE A 113 7.09 5.90 15.61
CA PHE A 113 7.32 6.50 14.30
C PHE A 113 6.46 7.75 14.19
N GLU A 114 7.08 8.89 13.95
CA GLU A 114 6.40 10.17 13.88
C GLU A 114 6.46 10.75 12.48
N HIS A 115 5.36 11.33 12.04
CA HIS A 115 5.27 12.02 10.76
C HIS A 115 4.08 12.98 10.76
N GLU A 116 4.10 13.99 9.91
CA GLU A 116 2.97 14.90 9.72
C GLU A 116 1.73 14.13 9.28
N ASP A 117 1.92 13.14 8.42
CA ASP A 117 0.86 12.30 7.87
C ASP A 117 0.82 10.97 8.62
N ALA A 118 -0.34 10.65 9.19
CA ALA A 118 -0.53 9.41 9.93
C ALA A 118 -0.25 8.17 9.07
N SER A 119 -0.69 8.17 7.82
CA SER A 119 -0.46 7.04 6.91
C SER A 119 1.02 6.77 6.73
N THR A 120 1.83 7.80 6.60
CA THR A 120 3.28 7.65 6.47
C THR A 120 3.91 7.10 7.74
N ALA A 121 3.43 7.55 8.91
CA ALA A 121 3.90 7.00 10.19
C ALA A 121 3.60 5.51 10.29
N TYR A 122 2.39 5.09 9.91
CA TYR A 122 2.03 3.67 9.85
C TYR A 122 2.92 2.89 8.87
N ALA A 123 3.17 3.46 7.69
CA ALA A 123 4.00 2.79 6.68
C ALA A 123 5.43 2.59 7.16
N ARG A 124 6.00 3.55 7.85
CA ARG A 124 7.34 3.44 8.43
C ARG A 124 7.39 2.37 9.51
N ALA A 125 6.36 2.30 10.35
CA ALA A 125 6.24 1.25 11.36
C ALA A 125 6.17 -0.13 10.69
N LEU A 126 5.39 -0.25 9.62
CA LEU A 126 5.26 -1.50 8.88
C LEU A 126 6.58 -1.91 8.24
N LEU A 127 7.32 -0.97 7.65
CA LEU A 127 8.65 -1.24 7.10
C LEU A 127 9.59 -1.81 8.17
N SER A 128 9.54 -1.25 9.37
CA SER A 128 10.34 -1.74 10.49
C SER A 128 9.94 -3.16 10.89
N LEU A 129 8.64 -3.45 10.91
CA LEU A 129 8.13 -4.78 11.23
C LEU A 129 8.54 -5.81 10.16
N ILE A 130 8.41 -5.48 8.89
CA ILE A 130 8.79 -6.35 7.79
C ILE A 130 10.30 -6.63 7.85
N GLY A 131 11.10 -5.60 8.05
CA GLY A 131 12.56 -5.75 8.16
C GLY A 131 12.97 -6.66 9.28
N ALA A 132 12.31 -6.60 10.42
CA ALA A 132 12.59 -7.46 11.56
C ALA A 132 12.19 -8.92 11.29
N SER A 133 11.13 -9.15 10.51
CA SER A 133 10.67 -10.51 10.21
C SER A 133 11.53 -11.24 9.18
N VAL A 134 12.33 -10.52 8.42
CA VAL A 134 13.22 -11.08 7.37
C VAL A 134 14.62 -11.37 7.92
N ALA A 135 14.95 -10.82 9.05
CA ALA A 135 16.27 -10.95 9.65
C ALA A 135 16.58 -12.35 10.16
#